data_27bff2f4e97dbe0568054f7b4a2bd3b9
#
_entry.id   27bff2f4e97dbe0568054f7b4a2bd3b9
#
_cell.length_a   1.000
_cell.length_b   1.000
_cell.length_c   1.000
_cell.angle_alpha   90.00
_cell.angle_beta   90.00
_cell.angle_gamma   90.00
#
_symmetry.space_group_name_H-M   'P 1'
#
loop_
_entity.id
_entity.type
_entity.pdbx_description
1 polymer ?
#
loop_
_entity_poly.entity_id
_entity_poly.type
_entity_poly.pdbx_seq_one_letter_code
_entity_poly.pdbx_strand_id
1 'polypeptide(L)'
;DVDRSRGLGDVYKRQRLERAYGYVFQAPALLAWRTIERNVGLPLEIMGLSAVEKAERVARTLDLVGLDGFGRKFPWQLSGGMQQRASIARALAFDADLLLMDEPFGALDEIVRDHLNEQLLELWRKTGKTICFVTHSIPEAVYLSNKIVVMSPRPGRVTDIIESDLPTDRPLDIRESKKFLDIAQRVRNGLRDGHSYE
;
A
#
# COMPACT_ATOMS: atom_id res chain seq x y z
N ASP A 1 22.97 -17.29 27.61
CA ASP A 1 22.90 -16.32 26.48
C ASP A 1 22.38 -16.91 25.13
N VAL A 2 22.50 -18.22 24.92
CA VAL A 2 22.02 -18.90 23.71
C VAL A 2 20.48 -19.05 23.67
N ASP A 3 19.82 -19.04 24.81
CA ASP A 3 18.36 -19.28 24.90
C ASP A 3 17.52 -18.00 24.63
N ARG A 4 18.09 -16.80 24.88
CA ARG A 4 17.42 -15.52 24.56
C ARG A 4 17.36 -15.21 23.06
N SER A 5 18.35 -15.67 22.29
CA SER A 5 18.37 -15.47 20.84
C SER A 5 17.38 -16.37 20.08
N ARG A 6 17.07 -17.56 20.62
CA ARG A 6 16.02 -18.44 20.08
C ARG A 6 14.62 -17.84 20.29
N GLY A 7 14.36 -17.23 21.45
CA GLY A 7 13.07 -16.60 21.74
C GLY A 7 12.73 -15.42 20.81
N LEU A 8 13.70 -14.58 20.46
CA LEU A 8 13.49 -13.47 19.51
C LEU A 8 13.23 -13.98 18.08
N GLY A 9 13.95 -15.00 17.62
CA GLY A 9 13.70 -15.62 16.31
C GLY A 9 12.31 -16.26 16.20
N ASP A 10 11.81 -16.85 17.26
CA ASP A 10 10.48 -17.47 17.31
C ASP A 10 9.36 -16.43 17.42
N VAL A 11 9.58 -15.32 18.11
CA VAL A 11 8.65 -14.17 18.14
C VAL A 11 8.56 -13.52 16.76
N TYR A 12 9.67 -13.31 16.07
CA TYR A 12 9.67 -12.81 14.69
C TYR A 12 9.03 -13.80 13.71
N LYS A 13 9.24 -15.09 13.86
CA LYS A 13 8.56 -16.13 13.06
C LYS A 13 7.06 -16.16 13.33
N ARG A 14 6.64 -16.11 14.61
CA ARG A 14 5.22 -16.06 14.98
C ARG A 14 4.54 -14.80 14.44
N GLN A 15 5.11 -13.62 14.61
CA GLN A 15 4.55 -12.38 14.09
C GLN A 15 4.42 -12.38 12.56
N ARG A 16 5.33 -13.03 11.83
CA ARG A 16 5.20 -13.26 10.38
C ARG A 16 4.10 -14.25 10.02
N LEU A 17 3.88 -15.26 10.85
CA LEU A 17 2.82 -16.27 10.66
C LEU A 17 1.45 -15.77 11.15
N GLU A 18 1.42 -14.81 12.07
CA GLU A 18 0.21 -14.22 12.66
C GLU A 18 -0.44 -13.13 11.77
N ARG A 19 -0.02 -12.99 10.51
CA ARG A 19 -0.62 -12.04 9.53
C ARG A 19 -0.59 -10.59 10.01
N ALA A 20 0.47 -10.18 10.71
CA ALA A 20 0.53 -8.86 11.34
C ALA A 20 0.44 -7.71 10.32
N TYR A 21 1.07 -7.85 9.15
CA TYR A 21 1.00 -6.83 8.10
C TYR A 21 1.30 -7.39 6.69
N GLY A 22 0.69 -6.78 5.67
CA GLY A 22 1.05 -6.94 4.26
C GLY A 22 1.96 -5.78 3.82
N TYR A 23 2.97 -6.06 3.02
CA TYR A 23 3.90 -5.03 2.54
C TYR A 23 3.84 -4.88 1.01
N VAL A 24 3.75 -3.62 0.56
CA VAL A 24 3.78 -3.23 -0.84
C VAL A 24 4.98 -2.31 -1.04
N PHE A 25 5.92 -2.73 -1.88
CA PHE A 25 7.13 -1.98 -2.20
C PHE A 25 6.89 -0.98 -3.34
N GLN A 26 7.76 0.01 -3.47
CA GLN A 26 7.81 0.95 -4.59
C GLN A 26 7.91 0.21 -5.94
N ALA A 27 8.82 -0.75 -6.04
CA ALA A 27 8.83 -1.69 -7.17
C ALA A 27 7.86 -2.84 -6.89
N PRO A 28 7.08 -3.31 -7.88
CA PRO A 28 6.10 -4.40 -7.67
C PRO A 28 6.70 -5.69 -7.11
N ALA A 29 8.01 -5.89 -7.27
CA ALA A 29 8.78 -7.05 -6.78
C ALA A 29 8.09 -8.39 -7.09
N LEU A 30 7.52 -8.52 -8.30
CA LEU A 30 6.92 -9.74 -8.80
C LEU A 30 8.02 -10.68 -9.31
N LEU A 31 7.85 -11.97 -9.04
CA LEU A 31 8.75 -13.01 -9.56
C LEU A 31 8.48 -13.18 -11.06
N ALA A 32 9.45 -12.81 -11.90
CA ALA A 32 9.28 -12.76 -13.34
C ALA A 32 8.95 -14.14 -13.98
N TRP A 33 9.42 -15.22 -13.37
CA TRP A 33 9.19 -16.60 -13.82
C TRP A 33 7.89 -17.22 -13.31
N ARG A 34 7.08 -16.48 -12.55
CA ARG A 34 5.76 -16.92 -12.07
C ARG A 34 4.65 -16.13 -12.75
N THR A 35 3.53 -16.79 -12.99
CA THR A 35 2.30 -16.11 -13.42
C THR A 35 1.81 -15.16 -12.32
N ILE A 36 0.89 -14.25 -12.66
CA ILE A 36 0.32 -13.30 -11.70
C ILE A 36 -0.41 -14.03 -10.58
N GLU A 37 -1.23 -15.02 -10.87
CA GLU A 37 -1.90 -15.85 -9.85
C GLU A 37 -0.91 -16.52 -8.89
N ARG A 38 0.23 -17.02 -9.41
CA ARG A 38 1.28 -17.62 -8.57
C ARG A 38 2.08 -16.59 -7.78
N ASN A 39 2.22 -15.38 -8.30
CA ASN A 39 2.81 -14.27 -7.54
C ASN A 39 1.90 -13.85 -6.37
N VAL A 40 0.61 -13.68 -6.63
CA VAL A 40 -0.40 -13.33 -5.62
C VAL A 40 -0.55 -14.45 -4.59
N GLY A 41 -0.53 -15.71 -5.03
CA GLY A 41 -0.63 -16.87 -4.17
C GLY A 41 0.62 -17.22 -3.37
N LEU A 42 1.77 -16.55 -3.61
CA LEU A 42 3.04 -16.87 -2.96
C LEU A 42 2.97 -16.86 -1.41
N PRO A 43 2.42 -15.83 -0.75
CA PRO A 43 2.29 -15.84 0.71
C PRO A 43 1.39 -16.99 1.20
N LEU A 44 0.38 -17.37 0.45
CA LEU A 44 -0.52 -18.48 0.79
C LEU A 44 0.14 -19.85 0.64
N GLU A 45 1.10 -19.98 -0.31
CA GLU A 45 1.96 -21.16 -0.41
C GLU A 45 2.85 -21.31 0.83
N ILE A 46 3.45 -20.20 1.28
CA ILE A 46 4.32 -20.17 2.48
C ILE A 46 3.52 -20.50 3.75
N MET A 47 2.26 -20.09 3.81
CA MET A 47 1.35 -20.40 4.92
C MET A 47 0.86 -21.84 4.89
N GLY A 48 1.08 -22.59 3.81
CA GLY A 48 0.65 -23.98 3.68
C GLY A 48 -0.84 -24.17 3.45
N LEU A 49 -1.55 -23.17 2.90
CA LEU A 49 -2.98 -23.30 2.57
C LEU A 49 -3.21 -24.37 1.50
N SER A 50 -4.36 -25.01 1.55
CA SER A 50 -4.79 -25.97 0.54
C SER A 50 -4.90 -25.35 -0.84
N ALA A 51 -4.85 -26.16 -1.89
CA ALA A 51 -4.95 -25.68 -3.28
C ALA A 51 -6.28 -24.95 -3.55
N VAL A 52 -7.36 -25.41 -2.94
CA VAL A 52 -8.69 -24.82 -3.08
C VAL A 52 -8.74 -23.44 -2.43
N GLU A 53 -8.35 -23.32 -1.16
CA GLU A 53 -8.32 -22.04 -0.43
C GLU A 53 -7.44 -21.01 -1.11
N LYS A 54 -6.26 -21.44 -1.64
CA LYS A 54 -5.39 -20.57 -2.41
C LYS A 54 -6.07 -20.02 -3.66
N ALA A 55 -6.70 -20.91 -4.44
CA ALA A 55 -7.35 -20.54 -5.69
C ALA A 55 -8.49 -19.53 -5.43
N GLU A 56 -9.31 -19.76 -4.43
CA GLU A 56 -10.42 -18.87 -4.04
C GLU A 56 -9.91 -17.48 -3.59
N ARG A 57 -8.89 -17.45 -2.72
CA ARG A 57 -8.31 -16.16 -2.26
C ARG A 57 -7.65 -15.39 -3.38
N VAL A 58 -6.87 -16.06 -4.22
CA VAL A 58 -6.21 -15.43 -5.36
C VAL A 58 -7.23 -14.85 -6.31
N ALA A 59 -8.28 -15.60 -6.68
CA ALA A 59 -9.32 -15.12 -7.56
C ALA A 59 -10.01 -13.88 -6.98
N ARG A 60 -10.42 -13.93 -5.70
CA ARG A 60 -11.05 -12.80 -5.02
C ARG A 60 -10.16 -11.56 -4.95
N THR A 61 -8.86 -11.72 -4.68
CA THR A 61 -7.97 -10.58 -4.59
C THR A 61 -7.60 -9.99 -5.95
N LEU A 62 -7.53 -10.80 -7.00
CA LEU A 62 -7.36 -10.31 -8.36
C LEU A 62 -8.58 -9.53 -8.85
N ASP A 63 -9.78 -9.98 -8.53
CA ASP A 63 -11.03 -9.27 -8.81
C ASP A 63 -11.07 -7.91 -8.08
N LEU A 64 -10.73 -7.88 -6.77
CA LEU A 64 -10.68 -6.65 -5.97
C LEU A 64 -9.77 -5.56 -6.56
N VAL A 65 -8.68 -5.93 -7.24
CA VAL A 65 -7.76 -4.97 -7.87
C VAL A 65 -7.98 -4.81 -9.38
N GLY A 66 -9.08 -5.32 -9.92
CA GLY A 66 -9.42 -5.22 -11.33
C GLY A 66 -8.43 -5.92 -12.26
N LEU A 67 -7.93 -7.08 -11.85
CA LEU A 67 -7.05 -7.96 -12.63
C LEU A 67 -7.69 -9.32 -12.94
N ASP A 68 -9.03 -9.40 -12.91
CA ASP A 68 -9.72 -10.61 -13.36
C ASP A 68 -9.34 -10.96 -14.80
N GLY A 69 -9.14 -12.24 -15.08
CA GLY A 69 -8.68 -12.74 -16.38
C GLY A 69 -7.15 -12.60 -16.64
N PHE A 70 -6.40 -11.87 -15.81
CA PHE A 70 -4.94 -11.71 -15.97
C PHE A 70 -4.10 -12.69 -15.15
N GLY A 71 -4.71 -13.57 -14.37
CA GLY A 71 -4.03 -14.51 -13.48
C GLY A 71 -2.96 -15.38 -14.15
N ARG A 72 -3.20 -15.83 -15.38
CA ARG A 72 -2.28 -16.68 -16.16
C ARG A 72 -1.19 -15.93 -16.92
N LYS A 73 -1.23 -14.59 -16.91
CA LYS A 73 -0.19 -13.76 -17.52
C LYS A 73 1.06 -13.73 -16.66
N PHE A 74 2.20 -13.44 -17.29
CA PHE A 74 3.45 -13.17 -16.59
C PHE A 74 3.64 -11.66 -16.38
N PRO A 75 4.49 -11.23 -15.42
CA PRO A 75 4.69 -9.81 -15.12
C PRO A 75 5.02 -8.96 -16.36
N TRP A 76 5.90 -9.42 -17.24
CA TRP A 76 6.28 -8.67 -18.46
C TRP A 76 5.15 -8.47 -19.48
N GLN A 77 4.02 -9.16 -19.32
CA GLN A 77 2.84 -9.00 -20.16
C GLN A 77 1.86 -7.93 -19.64
N LEU A 78 2.18 -7.32 -18.50
CA LEU A 78 1.35 -6.33 -17.81
C LEU A 78 2.01 -4.96 -17.86
N SER A 79 1.19 -3.89 -17.90
CA SER A 79 1.67 -2.52 -17.70
C SER A 79 2.22 -2.34 -16.26
N GLY A 80 3.00 -1.28 -16.03
CA GLY A 80 3.53 -0.96 -14.71
C GLY A 80 2.43 -0.83 -13.64
N GLY A 81 1.34 -0.13 -13.96
CA GLY A 81 0.19 0.00 -13.07
C GLY A 81 -0.51 -1.35 -12.78
N MET A 82 -0.62 -2.23 -13.78
CA MET A 82 -1.14 -3.58 -13.56
C MET A 82 -0.22 -4.42 -12.68
N GLN A 83 1.09 -4.31 -12.86
CA GLN A 83 2.05 -4.99 -12.00
C GLN A 83 1.96 -4.48 -10.55
N GLN A 84 1.77 -3.18 -10.35
CA GLN A 84 1.60 -2.61 -9.02
C GLN A 84 0.31 -3.12 -8.37
N ARG A 85 -0.80 -3.19 -9.12
CA ARG A 85 -2.05 -3.79 -8.62
C ARG A 85 -1.87 -5.27 -8.25
N ALA A 86 -1.10 -6.04 -9.02
CA ALA A 86 -0.78 -7.42 -8.66
C ALA A 86 0.05 -7.51 -7.36
N SER A 87 0.96 -6.57 -7.12
CA SER A 87 1.69 -6.46 -5.85
C SER A 87 0.76 -6.17 -4.67
N ILE A 88 -0.21 -5.27 -4.85
CA ILE A 88 -1.25 -4.98 -3.86
C ILE A 88 -2.11 -6.23 -3.60
N ALA A 89 -2.54 -6.92 -4.67
CA ALA A 89 -3.29 -8.18 -4.55
C ALA A 89 -2.54 -9.23 -3.73
N ARG A 90 -1.22 -9.35 -3.93
CA ARG A 90 -0.36 -10.25 -3.15
C ARG A 90 -0.35 -9.90 -1.66
N ALA A 91 -0.28 -8.61 -1.33
CA ALA A 91 -0.34 -8.16 0.07
C ALA A 91 -1.72 -8.41 0.69
N LEU A 92 -2.80 -8.20 -0.08
CA LEU A 92 -4.18 -8.48 0.35
C LEU A 92 -4.47 -9.97 0.52
N ALA A 93 -3.91 -10.82 -0.35
CA ALA A 93 -4.09 -12.27 -0.26
C ALA A 93 -3.60 -12.82 1.08
N PHE A 94 -2.59 -12.18 1.68
CA PHE A 94 -2.09 -12.49 3.01
C PHE A 94 -3.13 -12.24 4.12
N ASP A 95 -4.14 -11.41 3.84
CA ASP A 95 -5.27 -11.08 4.72
C ASP A 95 -4.86 -10.42 6.04
N ALA A 96 -3.80 -9.62 6.01
CA ALA A 96 -3.39 -8.79 7.12
C ALA A 96 -4.36 -7.64 7.37
N ASP A 97 -4.50 -7.23 8.64
CA ASP A 97 -5.32 -6.06 9.02
C ASP A 97 -4.62 -4.73 8.73
N LEU A 98 -3.28 -4.77 8.64
CA LEU A 98 -2.43 -3.61 8.34
C LEU A 98 -1.72 -3.81 7.00
N LEU A 99 -1.81 -2.81 6.12
CA LEU A 99 -1.03 -2.73 4.89
C LEU A 99 0.00 -1.61 5.03
N LEU A 100 1.25 -1.93 4.79
CA LEU A 100 2.36 -0.98 4.71
C LEU A 100 2.70 -0.77 3.24
N MET A 101 2.59 0.45 2.74
CA MET A 101 2.83 0.80 1.35
C MET A 101 3.90 1.87 1.26
N ASP A 102 5.03 1.53 0.63
CA ASP A 102 6.19 2.39 0.51
C ASP A 102 6.29 2.94 -0.91
N GLU A 103 5.85 4.20 -1.10
CA GLU A 103 5.81 4.91 -2.39
C GLU A 103 5.26 4.06 -3.57
N PRO A 104 4.14 3.34 -3.41
CA PRO A 104 3.73 2.31 -4.37
C PRO A 104 3.44 2.87 -5.77
N PHE A 105 3.22 4.16 -5.91
CA PHE A 105 2.87 4.81 -7.18
C PHE A 105 3.94 5.78 -7.69
N GLY A 106 5.09 5.89 -6.99
CA GLY A 106 6.12 6.89 -7.27
C GLY A 106 6.72 6.82 -8.67
N ALA A 107 6.78 5.63 -9.28
CA ALA A 107 7.36 5.40 -10.61
C ALA A 107 6.35 5.50 -11.78
N LEU A 108 5.08 5.87 -11.49
CA LEU A 108 4.01 5.90 -12.48
C LEU A 108 3.72 7.33 -12.94
N ASP A 109 3.21 7.45 -14.17
CA ASP A 109 2.72 8.72 -14.69
C ASP A 109 1.48 9.22 -13.93
N GLU A 110 1.17 10.51 -14.06
CA GLU A 110 0.13 11.17 -13.27
C GLU A 110 -1.27 10.57 -13.50
N ILE A 111 -1.62 10.27 -14.74
CA ILE A 111 -2.96 9.74 -15.10
C ILE A 111 -3.14 8.34 -14.49
N VAL A 112 -2.14 7.47 -14.63
CA VAL A 112 -2.17 6.12 -14.05
C VAL A 112 -2.19 6.19 -12.53
N ARG A 113 -1.43 7.10 -11.93
CA ARG A 113 -1.37 7.33 -10.49
C ARG A 113 -2.73 7.77 -9.94
N ASP A 114 -3.40 8.70 -10.60
CA ASP A 114 -4.73 9.18 -10.19
C ASP A 114 -5.76 8.05 -10.21
N HIS A 115 -5.77 7.26 -11.27
CA HIS A 115 -6.64 6.10 -11.35
C HIS A 115 -6.34 5.05 -10.24
N LEU A 116 -5.06 4.82 -9.91
CA LEU A 116 -4.69 3.91 -8.82
C LEU A 116 -5.03 4.48 -7.43
N ASN A 117 -4.98 5.79 -7.24
CA ASN A 117 -5.42 6.45 -6.02
C ASN A 117 -6.93 6.24 -5.80
N GLU A 118 -7.75 6.40 -6.84
CA GLU A 118 -9.19 6.12 -6.78
C GLU A 118 -9.45 4.64 -6.43
N GLN A 119 -8.77 3.72 -7.11
CA GLN A 119 -8.89 2.28 -6.85
C GLN A 119 -8.45 1.90 -5.42
N LEU A 120 -7.39 2.51 -4.91
CA LEU A 120 -6.92 2.26 -3.54
C LEU A 120 -7.92 2.77 -2.51
N LEU A 121 -8.51 3.94 -2.73
CA LEU A 121 -9.54 4.49 -1.86
C LEU A 121 -10.81 3.60 -1.86
N GLU A 122 -11.22 3.12 -3.03
CA GLU A 122 -12.33 2.18 -3.16
C GLU A 122 -12.04 0.84 -2.45
N LEU A 123 -10.82 0.31 -2.63
CA LEU A 123 -10.35 -0.88 -1.96
C LEU A 123 -10.38 -0.73 -0.45
N TRP A 124 -9.89 0.40 0.07
CA TRP A 124 -9.94 0.71 1.49
C TRP A 124 -11.38 0.72 2.01
N ARG A 125 -12.31 1.36 1.30
CA ARG A 125 -13.74 1.36 1.65
C ARG A 125 -14.36 -0.02 1.70
N LYS A 126 -14.00 -0.89 0.74
CA LYS A 126 -14.50 -2.27 0.67
C LYS A 126 -13.95 -3.19 1.75
N THR A 127 -12.70 -2.96 2.18
CA THR A 127 -11.98 -3.89 3.07
C THR A 127 -11.91 -3.43 4.51
N GLY A 128 -12.03 -2.12 4.79
CA GLY A 128 -11.88 -1.53 6.13
C GLY A 128 -10.49 -1.71 6.75
N LYS A 129 -9.47 -2.08 5.97
CA LYS A 129 -8.13 -2.35 6.48
C LYS A 129 -7.43 -1.04 6.87
N THR A 130 -6.52 -1.15 7.84
CA THR A 130 -5.61 -0.04 8.15
C THR A 130 -4.50 0.03 7.10
N ILE A 131 -4.28 1.20 6.50
CA ILE A 131 -3.25 1.42 5.50
C ILE A 131 -2.28 2.49 6.02
N CYS A 132 -1.01 2.15 6.12
CA CYS A 132 0.07 3.09 6.30
C CYS A 132 0.73 3.33 4.94
N PHE A 133 0.53 4.51 4.38
CA PHE A 133 0.96 4.87 3.04
C PHE A 133 2.08 5.91 3.11
N VAL A 134 3.26 5.56 2.62
CA VAL A 134 4.41 6.47 2.52
C VAL A 134 4.43 7.06 1.12
N THR A 135 4.49 8.39 1.02
CA THR A 135 4.60 9.12 -0.25
C THR A 135 5.32 10.44 -0.05
N HIS A 136 5.99 10.92 -1.09
CA HIS A 136 6.50 12.28 -1.18
C HIS A 136 5.52 13.23 -1.91
N SER A 137 4.39 12.72 -2.39
CA SER A 137 3.36 13.49 -3.09
C SER A 137 2.34 14.06 -2.11
N ILE A 138 2.33 15.39 -1.93
CA ILE A 138 1.35 16.07 -1.08
C ILE A 138 -0.10 15.79 -1.54
N PRO A 139 -0.45 15.85 -2.85
CA PRO A 139 -1.79 15.51 -3.30
C PRO A 139 -2.22 14.09 -2.94
N GLU A 140 -1.34 13.10 -3.06
CA GLU A 140 -1.64 11.72 -2.64
C GLU A 140 -1.89 11.62 -1.13
N ALA A 141 -0.99 12.20 -0.33
CA ALA A 141 -1.13 12.19 1.12
C ALA A 141 -2.47 12.76 1.57
N VAL A 142 -2.90 13.91 1.00
CA VAL A 142 -4.18 14.55 1.34
C VAL A 142 -5.36 13.76 0.79
N TYR A 143 -5.25 13.25 -0.45
CA TYR A 143 -6.34 12.53 -1.10
C TYR A 143 -6.66 11.19 -0.42
N LEU A 144 -5.63 10.42 -0.05
CA LEU A 144 -5.82 9.07 0.47
C LEU A 144 -6.06 9.01 1.98
N SER A 145 -5.52 9.97 2.75
CA SER A 145 -5.42 9.81 4.19
C SER A 145 -6.56 10.46 4.96
N ASN A 146 -6.88 9.88 6.11
CA ASN A 146 -7.65 10.52 7.18
C ASN A 146 -6.73 11.09 8.28
N LYS A 147 -5.45 10.66 8.31
CA LYS A 147 -4.40 11.18 9.19
C LYS A 147 -3.09 11.25 8.43
N ILE A 148 -2.44 12.41 8.44
CA ILE A 148 -1.18 12.67 7.75
C ILE A 148 -0.12 12.96 8.80
N VAL A 149 0.98 12.22 8.75
CA VAL A 149 2.17 12.46 9.58
C VAL A 149 3.24 13.08 8.71
N VAL A 150 3.61 14.32 9.02
CA VAL A 150 4.67 15.03 8.31
C VAL A 150 6.00 14.82 9.01
N MET A 151 7.04 14.46 8.26
CA MET A 151 8.35 14.14 8.81
C MET A 151 9.43 15.06 8.24
N SER A 152 10.41 15.43 9.09
CA SER A 152 11.61 16.17 8.67
C SER A 152 12.60 15.26 7.94
N PRO A 153 13.59 15.87 7.21
CA PRO A 153 14.80 15.17 6.79
C PRO A 153 15.60 14.63 7.98
N ARG A 154 16.78 14.07 7.71
CA ARG A 154 17.66 13.50 8.75
C ARG A 154 18.11 14.52 9.80
N PRO A 155 18.03 14.18 11.10
CA PRO A 155 17.36 13.01 11.66
C PRO A 155 15.85 13.12 11.52
N GLY A 156 15.17 12.06 11.02
CA GLY A 156 13.71 12.03 10.82
C GLY A 156 12.96 12.28 12.14
N ARG A 157 12.16 13.35 12.17
CA ARG A 157 11.29 13.71 13.30
C ARG A 157 9.91 14.03 12.77
N VAL A 158 8.90 13.75 13.55
CA VAL A 158 7.53 14.19 13.24
C VAL A 158 7.46 15.70 13.48
N THR A 159 7.11 16.45 12.42
CA THR A 159 6.97 17.92 12.46
C THR A 159 5.52 18.36 12.64
N ASP A 160 4.57 17.60 12.06
CA ASP A 160 3.13 17.85 12.25
C ASP A 160 2.34 16.55 12.13
N ILE A 161 1.18 16.51 12.77
CA ILE A 161 0.16 15.46 12.60
C ILE A 161 -1.14 16.16 12.25
N ILE A 162 -1.66 15.88 11.05
CA ILE A 162 -2.82 16.52 10.48
C ILE A 162 -3.94 15.50 10.36
N GLU A 163 -5.05 15.75 11.02
CA GLU A 163 -6.27 14.97 10.81
C GLU A 163 -7.06 15.59 9.66
N SER A 164 -7.42 14.75 8.70
CA SER A 164 -8.19 15.16 7.52
C SER A 164 -9.67 14.87 7.77
N ASP A 165 -10.47 15.89 7.65
CA ASP A 165 -11.92 15.84 7.75
C ASP A 165 -12.59 15.86 6.37
N LEU A 166 -11.85 15.49 5.33
CA LEU A 166 -12.40 15.26 3.99
C LEU A 166 -13.40 14.09 4.01
N PRO A 167 -14.45 14.15 3.20
CA PRO A 167 -15.45 13.08 3.14
C PRO A 167 -14.79 11.75 2.75
N THR A 168 -15.36 10.65 3.21
CA THR A 168 -14.87 9.29 2.86
C THR A 168 -15.04 9.01 1.37
N ASP A 169 -16.11 9.51 0.76
CA ASP A 169 -16.30 9.51 -0.67
C ASP A 169 -15.66 10.76 -1.28
N ARG A 170 -14.59 10.55 -2.02
CA ARG A 170 -13.72 11.61 -2.55
C ARG A 170 -13.50 11.39 -4.03
N PRO A 171 -14.28 12.04 -4.91
CA PRO A 171 -13.92 12.08 -6.33
C PRO A 171 -12.66 12.94 -6.53
N LEU A 172 -11.97 12.77 -7.66
CA LEU A 172 -10.69 13.48 -7.90
C LEU A 172 -10.81 14.99 -7.91
N ASP A 173 -11.97 15.54 -8.29
CA ASP A 173 -12.26 16.99 -8.28
C ASP A 173 -12.24 17.60 -6.88
N ILE A 174 -12.31 16.80 -5.81
CA ILE A 174 -12.14 17.29 -4.43
C ILE A 174 -10.82 18.02 -4.25
N ARG A 175 -9.81 17.74 -5.10
CA ARG A 175 -8.49 18.41 -5.08
C ARG A 175 -8.56 19.91 -5.33
N GLU A 176 -9.63 20.38 -5.98
CA GLU A 176 -9.88 21.80 -6.24
C GLU A 176 -10.61 22.47 -5.08
N SER A 177 -11.12 21.71 -4.12
CA SER A 177 -11.85 22.25 -2.97
C SER A 177 -10.93 23.05 -2.05
N LYS A 178 -11.47 24.14 -1.49
CA LYS A 178 -10.75 24.96 -0.50
C LYS A 178 -10.20 24.10 0.65
N LYS A 179 -11.00 23.17 1.15
CA LYS A 179 -10.63 22.29 2.26
C LYS A 179 -9.41 21.43 1.94
N PHE A 180 -9.37 20.85 0.73
CA PHE A 180 -8.21 20.08 0.27
C PHE A 180 -6.96 20.96 0.17
N LEU A 181 -7.10 22.15 -0.42
CA LEU A 181 -6.01 23.10 -0.59
C LEU A 181 -5.46 23.61 0.75
N ASP A 182 -6.32 23.84 1.73
CA ASP A 182 -5.93 24.26 3.08
C ASP A 182 -5.11 23.16 3.77
N ILE A 183 -5.54 21.88 3.70
CA ILE A 183 -4.80 20.74 4.24
C ILE A 183 -3.45 20.58 3.50
N ALA A 184 -3.46 20.65 2.16
CA ALA A 184 -2.23 20.54 1.36
C ALA A 184 -1.23 21.67 1.70
N GLN A 185 -1.72 22.89 1.95
CA GLN A 185 -0.87 24.00 2.38
C GLN A 185 -0.28 23.76 3.77
N ARG A 186 -1.04 23.18 4.71
CA ARG A 186 -0.53 22.82 6.04
C ARG A 186 0.56 21.76 5.95
N VAL A 187 0.36 20.71 5.14
CA VAL A 187 1.40 19.69 4.88
C VAL A 187 2.67 20.32 4.32
N ARG A 188 2.52 21.23 3.33
CA ARG A 188 3.65 21.95 2.73
C ARG A 188 4.43 22.79 3.74
N ASN A 189 3.74 23.46 4.64
CA ASN A 189 4.36 24.25 5.70
C ASN A 189 5.14 23.32 6.65
N GLY A 190 4.55 22.23 7.13
CA GLY A 190 5.24 21.27 8.00
C GLY A 190 6.49 20.65 7.37
N LEU A 191 6.46 20.42 6.03
CA LEU A 191 7.68 20.01 5.30
C LEU A 191 8.74 21.11 5.25
N ARG A 192 8.37 22.37 5.03
CA ARG A 192 9.30 23.51 5.00
C ARG A 192 9.93 23.76 6.37
N ASP A 193 9.14 23.71 7.43
CA ASP A 193 9.64 23.91 8.80
C ASP A 193 10.62 22.80 9.21
N GLY A 194 10.41 21.56 8.69
CA GLY A 194 11.35 20.47 8.84
C GLY A 194 12.64 20.59 7.98
N HIS A 195 12.59 21.41 6.91
CA HIS A 195 13.72 21.69 6.01
C HIS A 195 14.35 23.06 6.29
N SER A 196 14.30 23.57 7.54
CA SER A 196 15.07 24.74 7.87
C SER A 196 16.53 24.47 7.52
N TYR A 197 16.92 24.97 6.35
CA TYR A 197 18.29 24.94 5.86
C TYR A 197 19.13 25.82 6.79
N GLU A 198 19.99 25.20 7.59
CA GLU A 198 21.17 25.87 8.13
C GLU A 198 22.18 26.10 7.01
#